data_a9e5fa2b3a06d3ac2030ae400edc4571
#
_entry.id   a9e5fa2b3a06d3ac2030ae400edc4571
#
_cell.length_a   1.000
_cell.length_b   1.000
_cell.length_c   1.000
_cell.angle_alpha   90.00
_cell.angle_beta   90.00
_cell.angle_gamma   90.00
#
_symmetry.space_group_name_H-M   'P 1'
#
loop_
_entity.id
_entity.type
_entity.pdbx_description
1 polymer ?
#
loop_
_entity_poly.entity_id
_entity_poly.type
_entity_poly.pdbx_seq_one_letter_code
_entity_poly.pdbx_strand_id
1 'polypeptide(L)'
;MTSQELYGYNGKIVYINLNEPKVEVKGLSRDIVENYLGGVGLSAKLTYNLLTDEDYQKLIKNPLNELNPLIFATGPLTGTSTPSSSRYSVTAISPLTGIWGESTSGGFFPLSLRKSGFDAIIITGKSNRPVYILIENQKVEIKNATSLWTKSTYDTIETIKSENSNSNLRIACIGKAGENIVKYAAIINDEGRAAGRCGMASVMGSKNLKAIAISGSETIQYKDKKNLMKTSKTVLGIIRTSFGAQFYSHYGTLSGMDIGMVYGDVPGFYFTESEFPVEKITGLALKEKYPVLSYACAGCT
;
A
#
# COMPACT_ATOMS: atom_id res chain seq x y z
N MET A 1 -29.06 7.07 17.50
CA MET A 1 -28.85 7.20 16.04
C MET A 1 -28.46 5.82 15.54
N THR A 2 -29.33 5.16 14.77
CA THR A 2 -29.08 3.86 14.16
C THR A 2 -27.87 4.00 13.27
N SER A 3 -26.81 3.19 13.50
CA SER A 3 -25.64 3.10 12.66
C SER A 3 -26.08 2.70 11.25
N GLN A 4 -26.09 3.64 10.31
CA GLN A 4 -26.37 3.33 8.91
C GLN A 4 -25.31 2.36 8.43
N GLU A 5 -25.73 1.17 8.01
CA GLU A 5 -24.85 0.14 7.51
C GLU A 5 -24.07 0.65 6.28
N LEU A 6 -22.73 0.64 6.37
CA LEU A 6 -21.82 0.98 5.28
C LEU A 6 -21.35 -0.31 4.60
N TYR A 7 -22.07 -0.76 3.59
CA TYR A 7 -21.67 -1.95 2.82
C TYR A 7 -20.37 -1.70 2.04
N GLY A 8 -19.47 -2.68 2.06
CA GLY A 8 -18.16 -2.56 1.45
C GLY A 8 -17.11 -1.80 2.30
N TYR A 9 -17.47 -1.37 3.52
CA TYR A 9 -16.56 -0.68 4.44
C TYR A 9 -16.64 -1.28 5.84
N ASN A 10 -15.59 -1.07 6.62
CA ASN A 10 -15.60 -1.35 8.07
C ASN A 10 -16.21 -0.16 8.84
N GLY A 11 -16.26 1.00 8.22
CA GLY A 11 -16.78 2.23 8.81
C GLY A 11 -15.87 2.84 9.86
N LYS A 12 -14.56 2.50 9.86
CA LYS A 12 -13.60 2.92 10.89
C LYS A 12 -12.27 3.37 10.29
N ILE A 13 -11.74 4.44 10.86
CA ILE A 13 -10.41 4.98 10.58
C ILE A 13 -9.63 5.00 11.88
N VAL A 14 -8.39 4.56 11.88
CA VAL A 14 -7.50 4.68 13.03
C VAL A 14 -6.52 5.85 12.83
N TYR A 15 -6.45 6.71 13.84
CA TYR A 15 -5.54 7.85 13.95
C TYR A 15 -4.45 7.51 14.96
N ILE A 16 -3.20 7.64 14.57
CA ILE A 16 -2.03 7.32 15.39
C ILE A 16 -1.13 8.56 15.43
N ASN A 17 -0.96 9.12 16.63
CA ASN A 17 0.01 10.20 16.86
C ASN A 17 1.27 9.62 17.50
N LEU A 18 2.41 9.82 16.87
CA LEU A 18 3.70 9.29 17.36
C LEU A 18 4.46 10.23 18.29
N ASN A 19 4.08 11.51 18.41
CA ASN A 19 4.67 12.44 19.39
C ASN A 19 4.27 12.05 20.82
N GLU A 20 2.97 11.86 20.99
CA GLU A 20 2.37 11.34 22.21
C GLU A 20 1.70 10.03 21.80
N PRO A 21 2.27 8.85 22.14
CA PRO A 21 1.74 7.58 21.68
C PRO A 21 0.26 7.44 21.97
N LYS A 22 -0.57 7.96 21.06
CA LYS A 22 -2.03 8.01 21.18
C LYS A 22 -2.67 7.36 19.96
N VAL A 23 -3.62 6.49 20.22
CA VAL A 23 -4.43 5.82 19.21
C VAL A 23 -5.89 6.21 19.39
N GLU A 24 -6.51 6.72 18.35
CA GLU A 24 -7.93 7.04 18.32
C GLU A 24 -8.59 6.33 17.15
N VAL A 25 -9.76 5.74 17.38
CA VAL A 25 -10.59 5.18 16.31
C VAL A 25 -11.79 6.11 16.09
N LYS A 26 -11.97 6.55 14.84
CA LYS A 26 -13.11 7.42 14.46
C LYS A 26 -13.98 6.71 13.43
N GLY A 27 -15.26 7.01 13.47
CA GLY A 27 -16.22 6.53 12.47
C GLY A 27 -15.98 7.17 11.11
N LEU A 28 -16.16 6.39 10.05
CA LEU A 28 -16.20 6.87 8.69
C LEU A 28 -17.66 7.17 8.30
N SER A 29 -17.96 8.41 7.95
CA SER A 29 -19.33 8.82 7.63
C SER A 29 -19.75 8.37 6.24
N ARG A 30 -21.07 8.21 6.07
CA ARG A 30 -21.67 7.86 4.78
C ARG A 30 -21.39 8.91 3.71
N ASP A 31 -21.48 10.17 4.05
CA ASP A 31 -21.17 11.29 3.15
C ASP A 31 -19.76 11.19 2.57
N ILE A 32 -18.76 10.86 3.41
CA ILE A 32 -17.39 10.69 2.96
C ILE A 32 -17.26 9.51 1.99
N VAL A 33 -17.87 8.36 2.26
CA VAL A 33 -17.72 7.19 1.38
C VAL A 33 -18.49 7.34 0.06
N GLU A 34 -19.62 8.02 0.05
CA GLU A 34 -20.40 8.28 -1.16
C GLU A 34 -19.72 9.28 -2.10
N ASN A 35 -19.01 10.28 -1.56
CA ASN A 35 -18.36 11.31 -2.36
C ASN A 35 -16.89 10.98 -2.72
N TYR A 36 -16.17 10.23 -1.89
CA TYR A 36 -14.73 9.98 -2.06
C TYR A 36 -14.37 8.51 -2.22
N LEU A 37 -15.32 7.60 -2.16
CA LEU A 37 -15.18 6.15 -2.30
C LEU A 37 -14.16 5.54 -1.32
N GLY A 38 -12.88 5.58 -1.61
CA GLY A 38 -11.81 4.96 -0.83
C GLY A 38 -10.44 5.24 -1.43
N GLY A 39 -9.40 4.60 -0.90
CA GLY A 39 -8.05 4.74 -1.40
C GLY A 39 -7.62 6.20 -1.50
N VAL A 40 -7.27 6.63 -2.69
CA VAL A 40 -6.77 7.98 -3.00
C VAL A 40 -7.79 9.06 -2.67
N GLY A 41 -9.04 8.90 -3.12
CA GLY A 41 -10.09 9.90 -2.88
C GLY A 41 -10.37 10.10 -1.38
N LEU A 42 -10.49 8.99 -0.63
CA LEU A 42 -10.63 9.06 0.82
C LEU A 42 -9.42 9.75 1.47
N SER A 43 -8.19 9.36 1.09
CA SER A 43 -6.98 9.95 1.64
C SER A 43 -6.87 11.44 1.36
N ALA A 44 -7.23 11.88 0.15
CA ALA A 44 -7.23 13.31 -0.20
C ALA A 44 -8.19 14.10 0.70
N LYS A 45 -9.42 13.59 0.89
CA LYS A 45 -10.40 14.22 1.78
C LYS A 45 -9.95 14.26 3.23
N LEU A 46 -9.33 13.17 3.71
CA LEU A 46 -8.79 13.11 5.07
C LEU A 46 -7.63 14.08 5.27
N THR A 47 -6.72 14.19 4.29
CA THR A 47 -5.62 15.17 4.33
C THR A 47 -6.17 16.59 4.36
N TYR A 48 -7.13 16.91 3.49
CA TYR A 48 -7.77 18.22 3.43
C TYR A 48 -8.45 18.61 4.75
N ASN A 49 -9.09 17.65 5.43
CA ASN A 49 -9.76 17.90 6.71
C ASN A 49 -8.79 18.01 7.89
N LEU A 50 -7.56 17.49 7.77
CA LEU A 50 -6.56 17.47 8.85
C LEU A 50 -5.66 18.70 8.84
N LEU A 51 -5.40 19.28 7.68
CA LEU A 51 -4.42 20.35 7.52
C LEU A 51 -5.12 21.68 7.32
N THR A 52 -4.65 22.69 8.02
CA THR A 52 -4.98 24.10 7.73
C THR A 52 -4.14 24.61 6.55
N ASP A 53 -4.51 25.76 5.99
CA ASP A 53 -3.72 26.42 4.95
C ASP A 53 -2.29 26.73 5.44
N GLU A 54 -2.14 27.13 6.72
CA GLU A 54 -0.84 27.38 7.34
C GLU A 54 0.00 26.09 7.43
N ASP A 55 -0.61 24.97 7.80
CA ASP A 55 0.07 23.65 7.84
C ASP A 55 0.54 23.25 6.44
N TYR A 56 -0.31 23.46 5.44
CA TYR A 56 0.05 23.22 4.04
C TYR A 56 1.26 24.04 3.61
N GLN A 57 1.30 25.33 3.92
CA GLN A 57 2.45 26.19 3.61
C GLN A 57 3.74 25.76 4.32
N LYS A 58 3.64 25.25 5.55
CA LYS A 58 4.78 24.65 6.26
C LYS A 58 5.26 23.36 5.58
N LEU A 59 4.32 22.51 5.17
CA LEU A 59 4.63 21.21 4.56
C LEU A 59 5.18 21.32 3.14
N ILE A 60 4.75 22.30 2.34
CA ILE A 60 5.35 22.58 1.03
C ILE A 60 6.83 22.93 1.18
N LYS A 61 7.18 23.70 2.22
CA LYS A 61 8.57 24.07 2.50
C LYS A 61 9.39 22.94 3.13
N ASN A 62 8.75 22.13 3.95
CA ASN A 62 9.38 20.99 4.63
C ASN A 62 8.44 19.79 4.70
N PRO A 63 8.36 18.96 3.65
CA PRO A 63 7.50 17.78 3.62
C PRO A 63 7.87 16.68 4.64
N LEU A 64 9.05 16.77 5.26
CA LEU A 64 9.50 15.83 6.30
C LEU A 64 9.11 16.27 7.71
N ASN A 65 8.37 17.38 7.83
CA ASN A 65 7.83 17.83 9.11
C ASN A 65 6.86 16.79 9.68
N GLU A 66 6.83 16.68 11.00
CA GLU A 66 5.98 15.73 11.75
C GLU A 66 4.48 15.92 11.51
N LEU A 67 4.04 17.13 11.13
CA LEU A 67 2.66 17.44 10.76
C LEU A 67 2.19 16.69 9.52
N ASN A 68 3.10 16.27 8.62
CA ASN A 68 2.74 15.62 7.38
C ASN A 68 1.98 14.30 7.67
N PRO A 69 0.68 14.20 7.34
CA PRO A 69 -0.06 12.98 7.58
C PRO A 69 0.34 11.91 6.56
N LEU A 70 0.80 10.76 7.07
CA LEU A 70 1.02 9.57 6.25
C LEU A 70 -0.24 8.69 6.34
N ILE A 71 -0.96 8.54 5.24
CA ILE A 71 -2.26 7.86 5.21
C ILE A 71 -2.19 6.61 4.35
N PHE A 72 -2.57 5.47 4.94
CA PHE A 72 -2.79 4.20 4.24
C PHE A 72 -4.28 3.97 4.14
N ALA A 73 -4.82 3.79 2.95
CA ALA A 73 -6.27 3.62 2.74
C ALA A 73 -6.58 2.55 1.69
N THR A 74 -7.69 1.86 1.89
CA THR A 74 -8.22 0.85 0.97
C THR A 74 -9.52 1.31 0.32
N GLY A 75 -9.93 0.63 -0.73
CA GLY A 75 -11.21 0.86 -1.40
C GLY A 75 -12.27 -0.17 -1.00
N PRO A 76 -13.55 0.06 -1.38
CA PRO A 76 -14.68 -0.80 -0.99
C PRO A 76 -14.59 -2.22 -1.54
N LEU A 77 -13.89 -2.44 -2.64
CA LEU A 77 -13.72 -3.77 -3.25
C LEU A 77 -12.53 -4.54 -2.69
N THR A 78 -11.60 -3.88 -1.97
CA THR A 78 -10.44 -4.53 -1.38
C THR A 78 -10.89 -5.57 -0.35
N GLY A 79 -10.40 -6.80 -0.49
CA GLY A 79 -10.76 -7.90 0.41
C GLY A 79 -12.08 -8.61 0.08
N THR A 80 -12.76 -8.20 -1.00
CA THR A 80 -13.94 -8.90 -1.53
C THR A 80 -13.55 -10.00 -2.53
N SER A 81 -14.55 -10.68 -3.11
CA SER A 81 -14.34 -11.65 -4.19
C SER A 81 -14.05 -11.02 -5.56
N THR A 82 -14.05 -9.70 -5.64
CA THR A 82 -13.79 -8.98 -6.90
C THR A 82 -12.35 -9.23 -7.36
N PRO A 83 -12.15 -9.70 -8.61
CA PRO A 83 -10.80 -9.98 -9.10
C PRO A 83 -9.96 -8.71 -9.20
N SER A 84 -8.65 -8.85 -8.96
CA SER A 84 -7.64 -7.78 -9.07
C SER A 84 -7.89 -6.54 -8.20
N SER A 85 -8.65 -6.64 -7.11
CA SER A 85 -9.04 -5.52 -6.25
C SER A 85 -8.14 -5.31 -5.02
N SER A 86 -7.13 -6.16 -4.80
CA SER A 86 -6.26 -6.07 -3.61
C SER A 86 -5.21 -4.99 -3.76
N ARG A 87 -5.61 -3.73 -3.52
CA ARG A 87 -4.72 -2.58 -3.50
C ARG A 87 -4.99 -1.67 -2.31
N TYR A 88 -3.94 -0.96 -1.89
CA TYR A 88 -4.03 0.19 -0.99
C TYR A 88 -3.30 1.39 -1.59
N SER A 89 -3.69 2.59 -1.21
CA SER A 89 -2.95 3.82 -1.44
C SER A 89 -2.20 4.22 -0.18
N VAL A 90 -1.02 4.82 -0.37
CA VAL A 90 -0.32 5.57 0.66
C VAL A 90 -0.08 6.98 0.16
N THR A 91 -0.41 7.97 0.99
CA THR A 91 -0.42 9.39 0.61
C THR A 91 0.20 10.27 1.68
N ALA A 92 0.85 11.33 1.26
CA ALA A 92 1.42 12.39 2.08
C ALA A 92 1.79 13.58 1.19
N ILE A 93 2.26 14.70 1.75
CA ILE A 93 3.01 15.70 0.98
C ILE A 93 4.37 15.09 0.63
N SER A 94 4.66 15.00 -0.67
CA SER A 94 5.84 14.30 -1.19
C SER A 94 7.14 15.06 -0.91
N PRO A 95 8.16 14.43 -0.30
CA PRO A 95 9.46 15.05 -0.14
C PRO A 95 10.22 15.26 -1.46
N LEU A 96 9.79 14.59 -2.53
CA LEU A 96 10.37 14.73 -3.84
C LEU A 96 9.80 15.94 -4.59
N THR A 97 8.48 16.13 -4.55
CA THR A 97 7.80 17.12 -5.39
C THR A 97 7.28 18.34 -4.61
N GLY A 98 7.16 18.26 -3.30
CA GLY A 98 6.60 19.31 -2.43
C GLY A 98 5.08 19.47 -2.52
N ILE A 99 4.40 18.65 -3.34
CA ILE A 99 2.94 18.63 -3.46
C ILE A 99 2.36 17.36 -2.86
N TRP A 100 1.04 17.31 -2.70
CA TRP A 100 0.36 16.09 -2.30
C TRP A 100 0.62 14.99 -3.31
N GLY A 101 1.05 13.84 -2.82
CA GLY A 101 1.44 12.71 -3.64
C GLY A 101 0.78 11.42 -3.20
N GLU A 102 0.68 10.49 -4.14
CA GLU A 102 0.18 9.14 -3.90
C GLU A 102 1.13 8.07 -4.41
N SER A 103 1.07 6.93 -3.77
CA SER A 103 1.66 5.69 -4.26
C SER A 103 0.74 4.53 -3.94
N THR A 104 0.65 3.55 -4.82
CA THR A 104 -0.20 2.38 -4.61
C THR A 104 0.62 1.11 -4.60
N SER A 105 0.21 0.13 -3.78
CA SER A 105 0.80 -1.19 -3.80
C SER A 105 -0.28 -2.28 -3.70
N GLY A 106 0.06 -3.47 -4.16
CA GLY A 106 -0.80 -4.65 -4.09
C GLY A 106 -0.35 -5.62 -2.99
N GLY A 107 -0.47 -6.93 -3.25
CA GLY A 107 -0.09 -7.97 -2.33
C GLY A 107 -1.23 -8.41 -1.41
N PHE A 108 -0.86 -8.84 -0.20
CA PHE A 108 -1.78 -9.30 0.84
C PHE A 108 -1.95 -8.28 1.98
N PHE A 109 -1.06 -7.29 2.07
CA PHE A 109 -1.17 -6.22 3.07
C PHE A 109 -2.52 -5.47 2.99
N PRO A 110 -3.04 -5.07 1.81
CA PRO A 110 -4.34 -4.40 1.73
C PRO A 110 -5.50 -5.28 2.23
N LEU A 111 -5.45 -6.59 1.97
CA LEU A 111 -6.44 -7.53 2.50
C LEU A 111 -6.39 -7.58 4.03
N SER A 112 -5.19 -7.64 4.62
CA SER A 112 -5.02 -7.63 6.08
C SER A 112 -5.46 -6.32 6.71
N LEU A 113 -5.21 -5.17 6.06
CA LEU A 113 -5.72 -3.88 6.51
C LEU A 113 -7.26 -3.89 6.57
N ARG A 114 -7.92 -4.42 5.57
CA ARG A 114 -9.39 -4.56 5.59
C ARG A 114 -9.87 -5.50 6.69
N LYS A 115 -9.21 -6.64 6.82
CA LYS A 115 -9.54 -7.65 7.83
C LYS A 115 -9.18 -7.23 9.26
N SER A 116 -8.36 -6.21 9.44
CA SER A 116 -8.09 -5.65 10.77
C SER A 116 -9.25 -4.79 11.31
N GLY A 117 -10.27 -4.51 10.47
CA GLY A 117 -11.44 -3.73 10.87
C GLY A 117 -11.33 -2.23 10.58
N PHE A 118 -10.31 -1.81 9.82
CA PHE A 118 -10.11 -0.42 9.41
C PHE A 118 -10.19 -0.23 7.91
N ASP A 119 -10.67 0.95 7.48
CA ASP A 119 -10.67 1.39 6.09
C ASP A 119 -9.41 2.22 5.75
N ALA A 120 -8.90 2.93 6.76
CA ALA A 120 -7.68 3.72 6.65
C ALA A 120 -6.92 3.82 7.98
N ILE A 121 -5.61 4.04 7.87
CA ILE A 121 -4.68 4.35 8.97
C ILE A 121 -4.10 5.73 8.68
N ILE A 122 -4.16 6.64 9.65
CA ILE A 122 -3.58 7.98 9.59
C ILE A 122 -2.49 8.06 10.64
N ILE A 123 -1.28 8.45 10.23
CA ILE A 123 -0.12 8.55 11.10
C ILE A 123 0.43 9.97 11.05
N THR A 124 0.44 10.63 12.19
CA THR A 124 1.01 11.98 12.40
C THR A 124 2.06 11.94 13.50
N GLY A 125 2.76 13.06 13.67
CA GLY A 125 3.81 13.15 14.67
C GLY A 125 5.08 12.41 14.29
N LYS A 126 6.05 12.38 15.21
CA LYS A 126 7.35 11.73 15.08
C LYS A 126 7.70 11.06 16.40
N SER A 127 8.02 9.79 16.40
CA SER A 127 8.54 9.11 17.59
C SER A 127 9.96 9.58 17.91
N ASN A 128 10.31 9.64 19.20
CA ASN A 128 11.66 9.97 19.65
C ASN A 128 12.68 8.83 19.43
N ARG A 129 12.21 7.63 19.09
CA ARG A 129 13.02 6.45 18.78
C ARG A 129 12.36 5.64 17.66
N PRO A 130 13.09 4.73 16.97
CA PRO A 130 12.48 3.84 15.99
C PRO A 130 11.36 3.00 16.60
N VAL A 131 10.21 2.98 15.89
CA VAL A 131 9.02 2.21 16.29
C VAL A 131 8.44 1.46 15.09
N TYR A 132 7.63 0.42 15.37
CA TYR A 132 6.69 -0.12 14.41
C TYR A 132 5.28 -0.18 15.00
N ILE A 133 4.28 -0.13 14.15
CA ILE A 133 2.87 -0.25 14.54
C ILE A 133 2.45 -1.69 14.32
N LEU A 134 1.91 -2.33 15.37
CA LEU A 134 1.28 -3.64 15.29
C LEU A 134 -0.24 -3.47 15.39
N ILE A 135 -0.96 -4.04 14.42
CA ILE A 135 -2.43 -4.06 14.40
C ILE A 135 -2.90 -5.51 14.31
N GLU A 136 -3.56 -5.98 15.35
CA GLU A 136 -4.17 -7.31 15.38
C GLU A 136 -5.67 -7.18 15.65
N ASN A 137 -6.46 -7.45 14.62
CA ASN A 137 -7.86 -7.05 14.59
C ASN A 137 -7.95 -5.53 14.85
N GLN A 138 -8.75 -5.06 15.80
CA GLN A 138 -8.86 -3.63 16.09
C GLN A 138 -7.90 -3.15 17.21
N LYS A 139 -7.05 -4.04 17.73
CA LYS A 139 -6.05 -3.69 18.73
C LYS A 139 -4.81 -3.11 18.03
N VAL A 140 -4.39 -1.92 18.46
CA VAL A 140 -3.25 -1.19 17.89
C VAL A 140 -2.22 -0.96 18.97
N GLU A 141 -0.97 -1.34 18.71
CA GLU A 141 0.16 -1.17 19.60
C GLU A 141 1.32 -0.49 18.87
N ILE A 142 2.01 0.43 19.55
CA ILE A 142 3.26 1.04 19.07
C ILE A 142 4.42 0.33 19.79
N LYS A 143 5.22 -0.40 19.02
CA LYS A 143 6.32 -1.23 19.53
C LYS A 143 7.68 -0.64 19.19
N ASN A 144 8.67 -0.92 20.02
CA ASN A 144 10.06 -0.51 19.79
C ASN A 144 10.64 -1.24 18.56
N ALA A 145 11.26 -0.49 17.66
CA ALA A 145 11.92 -0.99 16.45
C ALA A 145 13.41 -0.66 16.38
N THR A 146 14.05 -0.30 17.50
CA THR A 146 15.48 0.09 17.51
C THR A 146 16.36 -1.01 16.97
N SER A 147 16.09 -2.29 17.29
CA SER A 147 16.80 -3.46 16.78
C SER A 147 16.57 -3.73 15.30
N LEU A 148 15.51 -3.16 14.73
CA LEU A 148 15.12 -3.30 13.32
C LEU A 148 15.70 -2.19 12.43
N TRP A 149 16.12 -1.08 13.04
CA TRP A 149 16.71 0.03 12.29
C TRP A 149 18.02 -0.41 11.65
N THR A 150 18.24 -0.05 10.40
CA THR A 150 19.32 -0.50 9.52
C THR A 150 19.18 -1.90 8.92
N LYS A 151 18.22 -2.73 9.38
CA LYS A 151 17.94 -4.04 8.75
C LYS A 151 17.31 -3.87 7.37
N SER A 152 17.54 -4.86 6.52
CA SER A 152 16.85 -4.96 5.23
C SER A 152 15.32 -5.10 5.42
N THR A 153 14.55 -4.90 4.36
CA THR A 153 13.10 -5.14 4.40
C THR A 153 12.77 -6.61 4.65
N TYR A 154 13.55 -7.53 4.12
CA TYR A 154 13.39 -8.97 4.35
C TYR A 154 13.62 -9.33 5.82
N ASP A 155 14.77 -8.96 6.39
CA ASP A 155 15.10 -9.21 7.80
C ASP A 155 14.09 -8.56 8.75
N THR A 156 13.59 -7.37 8.39
CA THR A 156 12.55 -6.65 9.16
C THR A 156 11.26 -7.46 9.20
N ILE A 157 10.79 -7.96 8.05
CA ILE A 157 9.58 -8.76 7.95
C ILE A 157 9.70 -10.06 8.76
N GLU A 158 10.80 -10.78 8.59
CA GLU A 158 11.05 -12.04 9.32
C GLU A 158 11.14 -11.83 10.83
N THR A 159 11.89 -10.81 11.25
CA THR A 159 12.04 -10.49 12.68
C THR A 159 10.69 -10.15 13.31
N ILE A 160 9.88 -9.27 12.70
CA ILE A 160 8.58 -8.89 13.27
C ILE A 160 7.63 -10.10 13.35
N LYS A 161 7.59 -10.97 12.34
CA LYS A 161 6.78 -12.19 12.38
C LYS A 161 7.21 -13.12 13.52
N SER A 162 8.50 -13.32 13.70
CA SER A 162 9.08 -14.16 14.73
C SER A 162 8.82 -13.59 16.14
N GLU A 163 9.10 -12.29 16.36
CA GLU A 163 8.91 -11.65 17.67
C GLU A 163 7.45 -11.67 18.14
N ASN A 164 6.48 -11.65 17.21
CA ASN A 164 5.06 -11.72 17.55
C ASN A 164 4.48 -13.12 17.44
N SER A 165 5.28 -14.15 17.13
CA SER A 165 4.83 -15.55 16.94
C SER A 165 3.62 -15.66 16.02
N ASN A 166 3.52 -14.77 14.99
CA ASN A 166 2.38 -14.67 14.09
C ASN A 166 2.83 -14.61 12.62
N SER A 167 2.82 -15.75 11.96
CA SER A 167 3.16 -15.90 10.54
C SER A 167 2.14 -15.24 9.59
N ASN A 168 0.92 -14.95 10.06
CA ASN A 168 -0.13 -14.32 9.27
C ASN A 168 0.02 -12.81 9.17
N LEU A 169 0.93 -12.20 9.93
CA LEU A 169 1.21 -10.77 9.83
C LEU A 169 1.63 -10.40 8.40
N ARG A 170 0.99 -9.37 7.87
CA ARG A 170 1.41 -8.69 6.64
C ARG A 170 2.05 -7.37 7.01
N ILE A 171 3.21 -7.12 6.46
CA ILE A 171 4.07 -6.04 6.93
C ILE A 171 4.40 -5.13 5.75
N ALA A 172 4.19 -3.83 5.97
CA ALA A 172 4.69 -2.76 5.12
C ALA A 172 5.82 -2.05 5.87
N CYS A 173 7.02 -2.03 5.31
CA CYS A 173 8.21 -1.51 5.99
C CYS A 173 9.11 -0.68 5.06
N ILE A 174 10.03 0.04 5.68
CA ILE A 174 11.08 0.77 4.99
C ILE A 174 12.44 0.10 5.19
N GLY A 175 13.28 0.18 4.15
CA GLY A 175 14.71 -0.17 4.23
C GLY A 175 15.57 1.06 4.49
N LYS A 176 16.89 0.89 4.35
CA LYS A 176 17.89 1.94 4.57
C LYS A 176 17.62 3.23 3.79
N ALA A 177 17.07 3.15 2.58
CA ALA A 177 16.74 4.33 1.79
C ALA A 177 15.68 5.21 2.48
N GLY A 178 14.63 4.61 3.07
CA GLY A 178 13.62 5.35 3.84
C GLY A 178 14.19 5.90 5.15
N GLU A 179 15.00 5.12 5.87
CA GLU A 179 15.69 5.55 7.10
C GLU A 179 16.63 6.73 6.84
N ASN A 180 17.32 6.74 5.69
CA ASN A 180 18.22 7.82 5.25
C ASN A 180 17.51 8.94 4.49
N ILE A 181 16.18 8.95 4.51
CA ILE A 181 15.38 10.04 3.94
C ILE A 181 15.64 10.27 2.44
N VAL A 182 15.91 9.19 1.68
CA VAL A 182 16.07 9.29 0.23
C VAL A 182 14.73 9.66 -0.39
N LYS A 183 14.63 10.81 -1.07
CA LYS A 183 13.39 11.47 -1.51
C LYS A 183 12.47 10.62 -2.39
N TYR A 184 12.95 9.54 -2.98
CA TYR A 184 12.19 8.58 -3.79
C TYR A 184 12.16 7.17 -3.18
N ALA A 185 12.47 7.03 -1.89
CA ALA A 185 12.43 5.75 -1.21
C ALA A 185 11.03 5.12 -1.21
N ALA A 186 10.96 3.80 -1.41
CA ALA A 186 9.74 3.02 -1.50
C ALA A 186 9.39 2.33 -0.17
N ILE A 187 8.09 2.21 0.11
CA ILE A 187 7.58 1.31 1.14
C ILE A 187 7.41 -0.07 0.52
N ILE A 188 7.99 -1.10 1.13
CA ILE A 188 7.95 -2.48 0.65
C ILE A 188 6.98 -3.29 1.50
N ASN A 189 6.11 -4.06 0.86
CA ASN A 189 5.25 -5.02 1.54
C ASN A 189 5.27 -6.38 0.87
N ASP A 190 4.90 -7.41 1.63
CA ASP A 190 4.80 -8.80 1.13
C ASP A 190 6.02 -9.22 0.30
N GLU A 191 7.22 -8.96 0.80
CA GLU A 191 8.51 -9.43 0.26
C GLU A 191 8.89 -8.90 -1.14
N GLY A 192 8.13 -7.98 -1.74
CA GLY A 192 8.50 -7.47 -3.07
C GLY A 192 7.46 -6.56 -3.71
N ARG A 193 6.37 -6.28 -3.05
CA ARG A 193 5.41 -5.27 -3.52
C ARG A 193 5.84 -3.91 -3.01
N ALA A 194 5.81 -2.91 -3.87
CA ALA A 194 6.33 -1.59 -3.56
C ALA A 194 5.30 -0.49 -3.79
N ALA A 195 5.11 0.36 -2.79
CA ALA A 195 4.60 1.71 -2.99
C ALA A 195 5.80 2.60 -3.35
N GLY A 196 6.14 2.60 -4.64
CA GLY A 196 7.44 3.01 -5.17
C GLY A 196 7.56 4.46 -5.60
N ARG A 197 6.49 5.26 -5.51
CA ARG A 197 6.49 6.64 -6.01
C ARG A 197 6.36 7.67 -4.90
N CYS A 198 6.67 8.93 -5.21
CA CYS A 198 6.49 10.11 -4.35
C CYS A 198 7.26 10.09 -3.02
N GLY A 199 8.16 9.13 -2.77
CA GLY A 199 9.01 9.11 -1.59
C GLY A 199 8.30 8.87 -0.26
N MET A 200 7.20 8.11 -0.25
CA MET A 200 6.40 7.87 0.96
C MET A 200 7.20 7.19 2.08
N ALA A 201 8.23 6.39 1.74
CA ALA A 201 9.11 5.79 2.74
C ALA A 201 10.00 6.82 3.46
N SER A 202 10.32 7.94 2.82
CA SER A 202 11.07 9.02 3.48
C SER A 202 10.19 9.75 4.50
N VAL A 203 8.89 9.94 4.20
CA VAL A 203 7.93 10.47 5.18
C VAL A 203 7.79 9.49 6.36
N MET A 204 7.75 8.19 6.08
CA MET A 204 7.72 7.15 7.12
C MET A 204 9.00 7.18 7.97
N GLY A 205 10.17 7.28 7.35
CA GLY A 205 11.47 7.39 8.01
C GLY A 205 11.61 8.65 8.85
N SER A 206 11.13 9.82 8.36
CA SER A 206 11.15 11.07 9.12
C SER A 206 10.36 11.02 10.41
N LYS A 207 9.38 10.10 10.50
CA LYS A 207 8.59 9.83 11.71
C LYS A 207 9.23 8.78 12.65
N ASN A 208 10.42 8.27 12.32
CA ASN A 208 11.06 7.13 12.97
C ASN A 208 10.17 5.87 12.95
N LEU A 209 9.33 5.72 11.93
CA LEU A 209 8.44 4.58 11.75
C LEU A 209 9.06 3.55 10.81
N LYS A 210 9.46 2.40 11.34
CA LYS A 210 10.12 1.32 10.59
C LYS A 210 9.14 0.47 9.80
N ALA A 211 8.00 0.13 10.41
CA ALA A 211 7.04 -0.79 9.81
C ALA A 211 5.61 -0.60 10.35
N ILE A 212 4.66 -1.13 9.57
CA ILE A 212 3.27 -1.38 9.99
C ILE A 212 3.04 -2.88 9.76
N ALA A 213 2.76 -3.61 10.83
CA ALA A 213 2.48 -5.04 10.81
C ALA A 213 1.00 -5.27 11.12
N ILE A 214 0.28 -5.97 10.26
CA ILE A 214 -1.18 -6.11 10.35
C ILE A 214 -1.61 -7.56 10.19
N SER A 215 -2.51 -8.00 11.08
CA SER A 215 -3.33 -9.19 10.90
C SER A 215 -4.78 -8.91 11.31
N GLY A 216 -5.71 -9.69 10.77
CA GLY A 216 -7.10 -9.54 11.14
C GLY A 216 -8.00 -10.62 10.54
N SER A 217 -9.18 -10.77 11.13
CA SER A 217 -10.19 -11.78 10.76
C SER A 217 -11.59 -11.18 10.53
N GLU A 218 -11.72 -9.84 10.58
CA GLU A 218 -13.00 -9.18 10.35
C GLU A 218 -13.55 -9.48 8.95
N THR A 219 -14.87 -9.59 8.88
CA THR A 219 -15.58 -9.86 7.64
C THR A 219 -16.19 -8.59 7.06
N ILE A 220 -16.01 -8.39 5.77
CA ILE A 220 -16.58 -7.24 5.07
C ILE A 220 -18.11 -7.46 4.91
N GLN A 221 -18.87 -6.43 5.25
CA GLN A 221 -20.34 -6.45 5.09
C GLN A 221 -20.72 -6.19 3.64
N TYR A 222 -21.62 -7.00 3.11
CA TYR A 222 -22.10 -6.90 1.73
C TYR A 222 -23.58 -6.57 1.70
N LYS A 223 -24.00 -5.70 0.81
CA LYS A 223 -25.43 -5.48 0.54
C LYS A 223 -26.07 -6.70 -0.13
N ASP A 224 -25.38 -7.24 -1.14
CA ASP A 224 -25.78 -8.46 -1.87
C ASP A 224 -24.54 -9.29 -2.20
N LYS A 225 -24.15 -10.15 -1.25
CA LYS A 225 -23.00 -11.03 -1.40
C LYS A 225 -23.15 -12.00 -2.57
N LYS A 226 -24.37 -12.55 -2.77
CA LYS A 226 -24.63 -13.54 -3.81
C LYS A 226 -24.45 -12.96 -5.21
N ASN A 227 -24.98 -11.75 -5.43
CA ASN A 227 -24.84 -11.07 -6.71
C ASN A 227 -23.41 -10.63 -6.97
N LEU A 228 -22.71 -10.08 -5.96
CA LEU A 228 -21.28 -9.74 -6.08
C LEU A 228 -20.44 -10.95 -6.46
N MET A 229 -20.64 -12.09 -5.80
CA MET A 229 -19.89 -13.33 -6.12
C MET A 229 -20.20 -13.84 -7.53
N LYS A 230 -21.47 -13.79 -7.97
CA LYS A 230 -21.86 -14.17 -9.33
C LYS A 230 -21.19 -13.28 -10.37
N THR A 231 -21.25 -11.96 -10.18
CA THR A 231 -20.62 -10.98 -11.10
C THR A 231 -19.11 -11.15 -11.11
N SER A 232 -18.48 -11.30 -9.94
CA SER A 232 -17.03 -11.54 -9.82
C SER A 232 -16.59 -12.81 -10.57
N LYS A 233 -17.37 -13.90 -10.47
CA LYS A 233 -17.10 -15.14 -11.20
C LYS A 233 -17.19 -14.95 -12.72
N THR A 234 -18.20 -14.22 -13.21
CA THR A 234 -18.34 -13.90 -14.63
C THR A 234 -17.15 -13.09 -15.13
N VAL A 235 -16.80 -11.99 -14.42
CA VAL A 235 -15.63 -11.15 -14.77
C VAL A 235 -14.33 -11.95 -14.73
N LEU A 236 -14.14 -12.79 -13.73
CA LEU A 236 -12.99 -13.68 -13.63
C LEU A 236 -12.87 -14.62 -14.82
N GLY A 237 -14.02 -15.18 -15.29
CA GLY A 237 -14.06 -16.01 -16.51
C GLY A 237 -13.58 -15.23 -17.74
N ILE A 238 -14.07 -14.02 -17.95
CA ILE A 238 -13.66 -13.15 -19.05
C ILE A 238 -12.15 -12.81 -18.98
N ILE A 239 -11.66 -12.45 -17.82
CA ILE A 239 -10.24 -12.14 -17.66
C ILE A 239 -9.37 -13.35 -18.00
N ARG A 240 -9.69 -14.53 -17.46
CA ARG A 240 -8.90 -15.76 -17.67
C ARG A 240 -8.85 -16.23 -19.13
N THR A 241 -9.86 -15.90 -19.92
CA THR A 241 -9.90 -16.24 -21.36
C THR A 241 -9.25 -15.17 -22.23
N SER A 242 -8.91 -14.00 -21.69
CA SER A 242 -8.28 -12.94 -22.46
C SER A 242 -6.80 -13.27 -22.75
N PHE A 243 -6.36 -13.02 -23.97
CA PHE A 243 -4.96 -13.19 -24.38
C PHE A 243 -3.99 -12.45 -23.47
N GLY A 244 -4.28 -11.19 -23.14
CA GLY A 244 -3.42 -10.37 -22.27
C GLY A 244 -3.23 -10.99 -20.88
N ALA A 245 -4.30 -11.48 -20.23
CA ALA A 245 -4.19 -12.10 -18.92
C ALA A 245 -3.38 -13.40 -18.95
N GLN A 246 -3.56 -14.23 -19.98
CA GLN A 246 -2.77 -15.45 -20.15
C GLN A 246 -1.29 -15.13 -20.36
N PHE A 247 -0.98 -14.12 -21.16
CA PHE A 247 0.38 -13.70 -21.43
C PHE A 247 1.06 -13.12 -20.16
N TYR A 248 0.34 -12.25 -19.42
CA TYR A 248 0.80 -11.75 -18.13
C TYR A 248 0.98 -12.85 -17.06
N SER A 249 0.10 -13.85 -17.06
CA SER A 249 0.23 -15.00 -16.15
C SER A 249 1.50 -15.81 -16.41
N HIS A 250 1.96 -15.88 -17.66
CA HIS A 250 3.15 -16.63 -18.06
C HIS A 250 4.45 -15.89 -17.83
N TYR A 251 4.51 -14.60 -18.17
CA TYR A 251 5.75 -13.83 -18.24
C TYR A 251 5.80 -12.65 -17.25
N GLY A 252 4.71 -12.41 -16.50
CA GLY A 252 4.61 -11.26 -15.60
C GLY A 252 4.67 -9.92 -16.34
N THR A 253 5.16 -8.88 -15.68
CA THR A 253 5.26 -7.53 -16.27
C THR A 253 6.19 -7.48 -17.50
N LEU A 254 7.19 -8.35 -17.59
CA LEU A 254 8.11 -8.42 -18.73
C LEU A 254 7.46 -8.94 -20.00
N SER A 255 6.22 -9.45 -19.93
CA SER A 255 5.47 -9.92 -21.10
C SER A 255 5.28 -8.86 -22.18
N GLY A 256 5.21 -7.57 -21.82
CA GLY A 256 5.04 -6.48 -22.76
C GLY A 256 6.35 -5.93 -23.36
N MET A 257 7.50 -6.43 -22.94
CA MET A 257 8.79 -5.84 -23.31
C MET A 257 9.10 -5.99 -24.80
N ASP A 258 8.92 -7.18 -25.35
CA ASP A 258 9.16 -7.45 -26.77
C ASP A 258 8.26 -6.59 -27.68
N ILE A 259 6.98 -6.49 -27.33
CA ILE A 259 6.00 -5.66 -28.05
C ILE A 259 6.31 -4.17 -27.86
N GLY A 260 6.62 -3.77 -26.62
CA GLY A 260 6.98 -2.39 -26.29
C GLY A 260 8.21 -1.89 -27.06
N MET A 261 9.19 -2.76 -27.30
CA MET A 261 10.34 -2.42 -28.15
C MET A 261 9.96 -2.10 -29.59
N VAL A 262 9.04 -2.89 -30.17
CA VAL A 262 8.56 -2.66 -31.55
C VAL A 262 7.87 -1.28 -31.66
N TYR A 263 7.19 -0.84 -30.60
CA TYR A 263 6.49 0.46 -30.57
C TYR A 263 7.36 1.61 -30.03
N GLY A 264 8.61 1.36 -29.61
CA GLY A 264 9.47 2.37 -28.99
C GLY A 264 9.05 2.77 -27.57
N ASP A 265 8.22 1.95 -26.92
CA ASP A 265 7.68 2.24 -25.57
C ASP A 265 8.64 1.86 -24.42
N VAL A 266 9.71 1.12 -24.73
CA VAL A 266 10.69 0.70 -23.72
C VAL A 266 11.85 1.70 -23.70
N PRO A 267 11.97 2.54 -22.67
CA PRO A 267 13.03 3.54 -22.61
C PRO A 267 14.38 2.89 -22.20
N GLY A 268 15.42 3.22 -22.94
CA GLY A 268 16.81 2.90 -22.62
C GLY A 268 17.63 4.13 -22.27
N PHE A 269 18.73 3.93 -21.57
CA PHE A 269 19.72 4.96 -21.27
C PHE A 269 19.15 6.30 -20.79
N TYR A 270 18.32 6.27 -19.73
CA TYR A 270 17.63 7.45 -19.18
C TYR A 270 16.71 8.16 -20.18
N PHE A 271 15.94 7.38 -20.98
CA PHE A 271 15.03 7.90 -22.01
C PHE A 271 15.73 8.61 -23.20
N THR A 272 17.01 8.33 -23.42
CA THR A 272 17.74 8.88 -24.58
C THR A 272 17.67 7.97 -25.80
N GLU A 273 17.32 6.71 -25.61
CA GLU A 273 17.19 5.72 -26.67
C GLU A 273 15.90 4.92 -26.50
N SER A 274 15.22 4.64 -27.60
CA SER A 274 14.06 3.76 -27.70
C SER A 274 14.37 2.41 -28.33
N GLU A 275 15.57 2.26 -28.87
CA GLU A 275 16.08 1.00 -29.44
C GLU A 275 17.39 0.62 -28.75
N PHE A 276 17.42 -0.55 -28.14
CA PHE A 276 18.62 -1.10 -27.51
C PHE A 276 18.47 -2.64 -27.38
N PRO A 277 19.56 -3.41 -27.22
CA PRO A 277 19.50 -4.87 -27.19
C PRO A 277 18.79 -5.37 -25.91
N VAL A 278 17.57 -5.86 -26.05
CA VAL A 278 16.74 -6.37 -24.94
C VAL A 278 16.59 -7.89 -24.91
N GLU A 279 17.07 -8.59 -25.92
CA GLU A 279 16.81 -10.01 -26.15
C GLU A 279 17.16 -10.88 -24.93
N LYS A 280 18.15 -10.45 -24.13
CA LYS A 280 18.62 -11.18 -22.94
C LYS A 280 17.82 -10.89 -21.66
N ILE A 281 16.94 -9.89 -21.68
CA ILE A 281 16.18 -9.43 -20.50
C ILE A 281 14.67 -9.46 -20.71
N THR A 282 14.19 -10.02 -21.82
CA THR A 282 12.76 -10.26 -22.06
C THR A 282 12.20 -11.30 -21.10
N GLY A 283 10.89 -11.34 -20.95
CA GLY A 283 10.21 -12.33 -20.11
C GLY A 283 10.51 -13.77 -20.58
N LEU A 284 10.60 -13.99 -21.90
CA LEU A 284 10.96 -15.27 -22.49
C LEU A 284 12.38 -15.67 -22.11
N ALA A 285 13.37 -14.81 -22.38
CA ALA A 285 14.78 -15.09 -22.12
C ALA A 285 15.07 -15.35 -20.62
N LEU A 286 14.40 -14.63 -19.73
CA LEU A 286 14.53 -14.86 -18.28
C LEU A 286 13.95 -16.20 -17.86
N LYS A 287 12.82 -16.60 -18.44
CA LYS A 287 12.16 -17.87 -18.13
C LYS A 287 12.95 -19.08 -18.64
N GLU A 288 13.64 -18.96 -19.77
CA GLU A 288 14.56 -19.98 -20.30
C GLU A 288 15.79 -20.14 -19.41
N LYS A 289 16.27 -19.04 -18.83
CA LYS A 289 17.54 -19.03 -18.06
C LYS A 289 17.37 -19.32 -16.57
N TYR A 290 16.24 -18.98 -16.00
CA TYR A 290 15.98 -19.07 -14.56
C TYR A 290 14.65 -19.77 -14.25
N PRO A 291 14.57 -20.52 -13.11
CA PRO A 291 13.30 -21.02 -12.62
C PRO A 291 12.42 -19.81 -12.18
N VAL A 292 11.29 -19.64 -12.83
CA VAL A 292 10.34 -18.55 -12.54
C VAL A 292 9.07 -19.12 -11.95
N LEU A 293 8.71 -18.65 -10.75
CA LEU A 293 7.49 -18.99 -10.06
C LEU A 293 6.52 -17.80 -10.06
N SER A 294 5.23 -18.09 -10.22
CA SER A 294 4.19 -17.06 -10.13
C SER A 294 4.00 -16.61 -8.69
N TYR A 295 4.05 -15.30 -8.46
CA TYR A 295 3.74 -14.66 -7.18
C TYR A 295 2.66 -13.60 -7.38
N ALA A 296 1.43 -13.95 -7.00
CA ALA A 296 0.26 -13.12 -7.23
C ALA A 296 -0.14 -12.29 -5.99
N CYS A 297 -0.85 -11.19 -6.21
CA CYS A 297 -1.56 -10.46 -5.15
C CYS A 297 -2.82 -11.22 -4.72
N ALA A 298 -3.41 -10.88 -3.58
CA ALA A 298 -4.68 -11.45 -3.16
C ALA A 298 -5.76 -11.17 -4.22
N GLY A 299 -6.46 -12.21 -4.67
CA GLY A 299 -7.49 -12.08 -5.72
C GLY A 299 -6.96 -11.75 -7.12
N CYS A 300 -5.67 -11.88 -7.38
CA CYS A 300 -5.11 -11.79 -8.72
C CYS A 300 -5.49 -13.00 -9.56
N THR A 301 -5.63 -12.80 -10.87
CA THR A 301 -6.05 -13.84 -11.82
C THR A 301 -4.86 -14.43 -12.53
#